data_de8ba3ac01d178294013b5665c327422
#
_entry.id   de8ba3ac01d178294013b5665c327422
#
_cell.length_a   1.000
_cell.length_b   1.000
_cell.length_c   1.000
_cell.angle_alpha   90.00
_cell.angle_beta   90.00
_cell.angle_gamma   90.00
#
_symmetry.space_group_name_H-M   'P 1'
#
loop_
_entity.id
_entity.type
_entity.pdbx_description
1 polymer ?
#
loop_
_entity_poly.entity_id
_entity_poly.type
_entity_poly.pdbx_seq_one_letter_code
_entity_poly.pdbx_strand_id
1 'polypeptide(L)'
;EFEHNVEKYTIPRSYIGKGFYANQLKIWLELFNSEQLIIISTEDLESNPQGTLDKIYNFLKIPKNHKLIPEKQKKSSYPKMKNETREFLINLYKKNNAELFSMIGQKFDWDN
;
A
#
# COMPACT_ATOMS: atom_id res chain seq x y z
N GLU A 1 -23.25 5.32 6.42
CA GLU A 1 -22.66 6.50 5.72
C GLU A 1 -21.34 6.19 5.03
N PHE A 2 -20.47 5.34 5.60
CA PHE A 2 -19.16 5.02 5.03
C PHE A 2 -19.25 4.09 3.81
N GLU A 3 -20.13 3.10 3.82
CA GLU A 3 -20.34 2.17 2.69
C GLU A 3 -20.87 2.89 1.44
N HIS A 4 -21.75 3.87 1.61
CA HIS A 4 -22.29 4.68 0.49
C HIS A 4 -21.22 5.56 -0.17
N ASN A 5 -20.18 5.97 0.57
CA ASN A 5 -19.10 6.77 0.03
C ASN A 5 -18.04 5.95 -0.72
N VAL A 6 -17.88 4.66 -0.40
CA VAL A 6 -16.90 3.80 -1.08
C VAL A 6 -17.29 3.56 -2.54
N GLU A 7 -18.57 3.34 -2.83
CA GLU A 7 -19.04 3.19 -4.21
C GLU A 7 -18.75 4.41 -5.09
N LYS A 8 -18.86 5.62 -4.50
CA LYS A 8 -18.55 6.87 -5.19
C LYS A 8 -17.08 6.98 -5.62
N TYR A 9 -16.18 6.31 -4.89
CA TYR A 9 -14.74 6.35 -5.14
C TYR A 9 -14.20 5.12 -5.89
N THR A 10 -15.06 4.16 -6.22
CA THR A 10 -14.69 2.94 -6.99
C THR A 10 -14.78 3.11 -8.51
N ILE A 11 -15.03 4.32 -8.99
CA ILE A 11 -15.06 4.63 -10.42
C ILE A 11 -13.65 4.38 -11.02
N PRO A 12 -13.56 3.78 -12.23
CA PRO A 12 -12.29 3.66 -12.95
C PRO A 12 -11.62 5.04 -13.06
N ARG A 13 -10.38 5.16 -12.58
CA ARG A 13 -9.58 6.39 -12.43
C ARG A 13 -9.80 7.18 -11.13
N SER A 14 -10.54 6.68 -10.16
CA SER A 14 -10.62 7.32 -8.84
C SER A 14 -9.29 7.13 -8.07
N TYR A 15 -8.49 8.18 -7.95
CA TYR A 15 -7.28 8.16 -7.12
C TYR A 15 -7.61 7.91 -5.64
N ILE A 16 -8.68 8.50 -5.14
CA ILE A 16 -9.15 8.33 -3.76
C ILE A 16 -9.59 6.88 -3.53
N GLY A 17 -10.37 6.31 -4.43
CA GLY A 17 -10.87 4.92 -4.32
C GLY A 17 -9.75 3.89 -4.26
N LYS A 18 -8.65 4.12 -4.97
CA LYS A 18 -7.46 3.24 -4.95
C LYS A 18 -6.76 3.20 -3.59
N GLY A 19 -6.95 4.18 -2.73
CA GLY A 19 -6.39 4.22 -1.38
C GLY A 19 -7.12 3.36 -0.35
N PHE A 20 -8.30 2.82 -0.66
CA PHE A 20 -9.05 1.92 0.24
C PHE A 20 -8.53 0.48 0.12
N TYR A 21 -7.32 0.24 0.62
CA TYR A 21 -6.61 -1.03 0.43
C TYR A 21 -7.27 -2.22 1.13
N ALA A 22 -7.88 -2.02 2.32
CA ALA A 22 -8.55 -3.10 3.04
C ALA A 22 -9.68 -3.71 2.21
N ASN A 23 -10.47 -2.89 1.53
CA ASN A 23 -11.58 -3.38 0.69
C ASN A 23 -11.06 -4.21 -0.49
N GLN A 24 -9.96 -3.77 -1.11
CA GLN A 24 -9.32 -4.50 -2.21
C GLN A 24 -8.71 -5.82 -1.72
N LEU A 25 -8.01 -5.79 -0.59
CA LEU A 25 -7.36 -6.98 -0.03
C LEU A 25 -8.37 -8.05 0.41
N LYS A 26 -9.54 -7.66 0.93
CA LYS A 26 -10.62 -8.61 1.28
C LYS A 26 -11.00 -9.50 0.10
N ILE A 27 -11.16 -8.91 -1.08
CA ILE A 27 -11.54 -9.65 -2.30
C ILE A 27 -10.46 -10.70 -2.63
N TRP A 28 -9.19 -10.34 -2.51
CA TRP A 28 -8.09 -11.27 -2.73
C TRP A 28 -8.04 -12.40 -1.70
N LEU A 29 -8.30 -12.09 -0.42
CA LEU A 29 -8.30 -13.07 0.67
C LEU A 29 -9.52 -14.02 0.64
N GLU A 30 -10.58 -13.66 -0.06
CA GLU A 30 -11.70 -14.58 -0.34
C GLU A 30 -11.33 -15.64 -1.38
N LEU A 31 -10.41 -15.30 -2.30
CA LEU A 31 -10.02 -16.15 -3.42
C LEU A 31 -8.72 -16.92 -3.18
N PHE A 32 -7.83 -16.35 -2.38
CA PHE A 32 -6.48 -16.88 -2.14
C PHE A 32 -6.17 -16.95 -0.64
N ASN A 33 -5.39 -17.93 -0.25
CA ASN A 33 -4.87 -18.02 1.11
C ASN A 33 -3.88 -16.88 1.39
N SER A 34 -3.84 -16.41 2.62
CA SER A 34 -2.92 -15.33 3.03
C SER A 34 -1.44 -15.66 2.76
N GLU A 35 -1.08 -16.94 2.78
CA GLU A 35 0.28 -17.43 2.45
C GLU A 35 0.65 -17.25 0.98
N GLN A 36 -0.32 -17.03 0.09
CA GLN A 36 -0.11 -16.78 -1.34
C GLN A 36 0.06 -15.30 -1.66
N LEU A 37 -0.06 -14.42 -0.67
CA LEU A 37 0.01 -12.97 -0.81
C LEU A 37 1.18 -12.42 0.00
N ILE A 38 1.97 -11.55 -0.60
CA ILE A 38 2.97 -10.73 0.08
C ILE A 38 2.59 -9.26 -0.03
N ILE A 39 2.61 -8.56 1.09
CA ILE A 39 2.31 -7.13 1.17
C ILE A 39 3.63 -6.38 1.40
N ILE A 40 3.90 -5.42 0.54
CA ILE A 40 5.12 -4.61 0.57
C ILE A 40 4.72 -3.15 0.49
N SER A 41 5.23 -2.33 1.39
CA SER A 41 5.04 -0.88 1.31
C SER A 41 6.00 -0.24 0.30
N THR A 42 5.58 0.83 -0.32
CA THR A 42 6.43 1.64 -1.20
C THR A 42 7.60 2.24 -0.42
N GLU A 43 7.37 2.62 0.83
CA GLU A 43 8.37 3.17 1.73
C GLU A 43 9.49 2.16 2.03
N ASP A 44 9.16 0.88 2.25
CA ASP A 44 10.15 -0.18 2.42
C ASP A 44 10.95 -0.40 1.14
N LEU A 45 10.28 -0.38 0.00
CA LEU A 45 10.93 -0.53 -1.31
C LEU A 45 11.90 0.64 -1.59
N GLU A 46 11.55 1.86 -1.21
CA GLU A 46 12.39 3.05 -1.40
C GLU A 46 13.57 3.10 -0.41
N SER A 47 13.32 2.76 0.86
CA SER A 47 14.34 2.86 1.92
C SER A 47 15.32 1.68 1.93
N ASN A 48 14.84 0.49 1.58
CA ASN A 48 15.64 -0.74 1.57
C ASN A 48 15.27 -1.64 0.38
N PRO A 49 15.61 -1.24 -0.85
CA PRO A 49 15.21 -1.98 -2.04
C PRO A 49 15.78 -3.40 -2.08
N GLN A 50 17.03 -3.61 -1.68
CA GLN A 50 17.63 -4.94 -1.67
C GLN A 50 16.97 -5.87 -0.64
N GLY A 51 16.73 -5.40 0.58
CA GLY A 51 16.05 -6.19 1.60
C GLY A 51 14.59 -6.52 1.22
N THR A 52 13.93 -5.61 0.52
CA THR A 52 12.57 -5.84 -0.01
C THR A 52 12.59 -6.90 -1.11
N LEU A 53 13.56 -6.85 -2.02
CA LEU A 53 13.74 -7.86 -3.06
C LEU A 53 14.05 -9.24 -2.45
N ASP A 54 14.87 -9.28 -1.41
CA ASP A 54 15.19 -10.51 -0.69
C ASP A 54 13.95 -11.14 -0.03
N LYS A 55 13.05 -10.33 0.52
CA LYS A 55 11.74 -10.80 1.03
C LYS A 55 10.90 -11.44 -0.09
N ILE A 56 10.88 -10.83 -1.29
CA ILE A 56 10.17 -11.37 -2.44
C ILE A 56 10.76 -12.71 -2.88
N TYR A 57 12.09 -12.82 -2.95
CA TYR A 57 12.75 -14.07 -3.30
C TYR A 57 12.48 -15.19 -2.28
N ASN A 58 12.50 -14.87 -1.00
CA ASN A 58 12.14 -15.81 0.06
C ASN A 58 10.68 -16.27 -0.06
N PHE A 59 9.77 -15.34 -0.32
CA PHE A 59 8.35 -15.63 -0.52
C PHE A 59 8.14 -16.56 -1.73
N LEU A 60 8.81 -16.29 -2.83
CA LEU A 60 8.73 -17.09 -4.06
C LEU A 60 9.56 -18.38 -3.98
N LYS A 61 10.36 -18.59 -2.94
CA LYS A 61 11.28 -19.73 -2.76
C LYS A 61 12.25 -19.90 -3.92
N ILE A 62 12.76 -18.77 -4.44
CA ILE A 62 13.78 -18.75 -5.50
C ILE A 62 15.13 -18.26 -4.97
N PRO A 63 16.26 -18.64 -5.61
CA PRO A 63 17.59 -18.23 -5.18
C PRO A 63 17.79 -16.71 -5.24
N LYS A 64 18.51 -16.14 -4.25
CA LYS A 64 18.87 -14.72 -4.19
C LYS A 64 20.10 -14.43 -5.05
N ASN A 65 19.93 -14.45 -6.37
CA ASN A 65 21.08 -14.38 -7.28
C ASN A 65 21.37 -12.99 -7.84
N HIS A 66 20.52 -12.00 -7.55
CA HIS A 66 20.63 -10.67 -8.12
C HIS A 66 20.80 -9.59 -7.05
N LYS A 67 21.79 -8.73 -7.25
CA LYS A 67 21.91 -7.47 -6.52
C LYS A 67 21.25 -6.39 -7.34
N LEU A 68 20.41 -5.56 -6.68
CA LEU A 68 19.85 -4.38 -7.31
C LEU A 68 20.95 -3.35 -7.56
N ILE A 69 20.99 -2.85 -8.80
CA ILE A 69 21.75 -1.65 -9.12
C ILE A 69 20.76 -0.49 -8.94
N PRO A 70 20.98 0.41 -7.97
CA PRO A 70 20.07 1.52 -7.76
C PRO A 70 20.09 2.44 -8.97
N GLU A 71 19.00 2.47 -9.75
CA GLU A 71 18.78 3.48 -10.76
C GLU A 71 18.20 4.74 -10.10
N LYS A 72 18.75 5.90 -10.45
CA LYS A 72 18.18 7.17 -10.04
C LYS A 72 16.84 7.37 -10.74
N GLN A 73 15.75 7.10 -10.05
CA GLN A 73 14.43 7.45 -10.55
C GLN A 73 14.31 8.98 -10.65
N LYS A 74 13.80 9.46 -11.78
CA LYS A 74 13.41 10.87 -11.94
C LYS A 74 12.23 11.13 -11.00
N LYS A 75 12.47 11.81 -9.88
CA LYS A 75 11.40 12.29 -9.01
C LYS A 75 10.73 13.48 -9.68
N SER A 76 9.43 13.37 -9.94
CA SER A 76 8.64 14.51 -10.35
C SER A 76 8.60 15.55 -9.22
N SER A 77 8.89 16.80 -9.53
CA SER A 77 8.80 17.89 -8.56
C SER A 77 7.36 18.40 -8.51
N TYR A 78 6.63 18.03 -7.45
CA TYR A 78 5.30 18.57 -7.19
C TYR A 78 5.33 19.54 -6.00
N PRO A 79 4.46 20.55 -5.98
CA PRO A 79 4.26 21.36 -4.79
C PRO A 79 3.86 20.47 -3.60
N LYS A 80 4.31 20.84 -2.42
CA LYS A 80 3.93 20.13 -1.19
C LYS A 80 2.42 20.18 -0.99
N MET A 81 1.81 19.06 -0.62
CA MET A 81 0.39 18.97 -0.31
C MET A 81 0.01 19.96 0.79
N LYS A 82 -1.14 20.64 0.65
CA LYS A 82 -1.69 21.53 1.67
C LYS A 82 -2.05 20.71 2.92
N ASN A 83 -1.82 21.29 4.11
CA ASN A 83 -2.10 20.61 5.38
C ASN A 83 -3.56 20.20 5.52
N GLU A 84 -4.49 21.08 5.13
CA GLU A 84 -5.94 20.79 5.13
C GLU A 84 -6.30 19.56 4.29
N THR A 85 -5.70 19.44 3.11
CA THR A 85 -5.89 18.29 2.22
C THR A 85 -5.33 17.02 2.85
N ARG A 86 -4.17 17.13 3.49
CA ARG A 86 -3.51 16.01 4.18
C ARG A 86 -4.37 15.50 5.34
N GLU A 87 -4.85 16.40 6.20
CA GLU A 87 -5.73 16.06 7.33
C GLU A 87 -7.04 15.42 6.86
N PHE A 88 -7.63 15.94 5.80
CA PHE A 88 -8.81 15.34 5.19
C PHE A 88 -8.56 13.89 4.74
N LEU A 89 -7.45 13.63 4.05
CA LEU A 89 -7.12 12.30 3.57
C LEU A 89 -6.79 11.33 4.71
N ILE A 90 -6.07 11.77 5.74
CA ILE A 90 -5.80 10.97 6.93
C ILE A 90 -7.12 10.54 7.58
N ASN A 91 -8.04 11.47 7.80
CA ASN A 91 -9.34 11.16 8.39
C ASN A 91 -10.18 10.23 7.51
N LEU A 92 -10.14 10.44 6.19
CA LEU A 92 -10.85 9.60 5.22
C LEU A 92 -10.40 8.14 5.25
N TYR A 93 -9.09 7.91 5.32
CA TYR A 93 -8.52 6.56 5.26
C TYR A 93 -8.38 5.88 6.63
N LYS A 94 -8.48 6.62 7.72
CA LYS A 94 -8.17 6.14 9.08
C LYS A 94 -8.81 4.80 9.43
N LYS A 95 -10.12 4.66 9.19
CA LYS A 95 -10.85 3.43 9.48
C LYS A 95 -10.41 2.28 8.58
N ASN A 96 -10.26 2.54 7.29
CA ASN A 96 -9.85 1.53 6.31
C ASN A 96 -8.41 1.07 6.55
N ASN A 97 -7.51 1.99 6.89
CA ASN A 97 -6.13 1.67 7.24
C ASN A 97 -6.05 0.82 8.51
N ALA A 98 -6.83 1.14 9.55
CA ALA A 98 -6.88 0.35 10.78
C ALA A 98 -7.35 -1.09 10.50
N GLU A 99 -8.33 -1.26 9.64
CA GLU A 99 -8.81 -2.57 9.20
C GLU A 99 -7.73 -3.31 8.40
N LEU A 100 -7.07 -2.64 7.46
CA LEU A 100 -5.95 -3.20 6.71
C LEU A 100 -4.85 -3.71 7.65
N PHE A 101 -4.41 -2.89 8.60
CA PHE A 101 -3.35 -3.25 9.53
C PHE A 101 -3.71 -4.46 10.39
N SER A 102 -4.98 -4.58 10.78
CA SER A 102 -5.49 -5.77 11.48
C SER A 102 -5.45 -7.02 10.59
N MET A 103 -5.80 -6.89 9.31
CA MET A 103 -5.82 -8.01 8.36
C MET A 103 -4.43 -8.54 8.04
N ILE A 104 -3.43 -7.65 7.91
CA ILE A 104 -2.06 -8.02 7.52
C ILE A 104 -1.12 -8.25 8.72
N GLY A 105 -1.56 -7.93 9.95
CA GLY A 105 -0.73 -8.05 11.16
C GLY A 105 0.47 -7.10 11.19
N GLN A 106 0.44 -6.03 10.40
CA GLN A 106 1.51 -5.04 10.30
C GLN A 106 0.92 -3.63 10.24
N LYS A 107 1.59 -2.67 10.89
CA LYS A 107 1.19 -1.26 10.88
C LYS A 107 2.20 -0.43 10.09
N PHE A 108 1.71 0.45 9.23
CA PHE A 108 2.49 1.44 8.51
C PHE A 108 2.26 2.83 9.12
N ASP A 109 3.28 3.70 9.03
CA ASP A 109 3.23 5.07 9.56
C ASP A 109 2.70 6.05 8.49
N TRP A 110 1.41 5.88 8.16
CA TRP A 110 0.75 6.71 7.15
C TRP A 110 -0.04 7.89 7.71
N ASP A 111 -0.22 7.94 9.02
CA ASP A 111 -1.04 8.95 9.70
C ASP A 111 -0.24 10.17 10.22
N ASN A 112 1.06 10.16 10.00
CA ASN A 112 1.98 11.23 10.45
C ASN A 112 2.35 12.24 9.37
#